data_d11b19a0fe60d32df4d0d657113a78fd
#
_entry.id   d11b19a0fe60d32df4d0d657113a78fd
#
_cell.length_a   1.000
_cell.length_b   1.000
_cell.length_c   1.000
_cell.angle_alpha   90.00
_cell.angle_beta   90.00
_cell.angle_gamma   90.00
#
_symmetry.space_group_name_H-M   'P 1'
#
loop_
_entity.id
_entity.type
_entity.pdbx_description
1 polymer ?
#
loop_
_entity_poly.entity_id
_entity_poly.type
_entity_poly.pdbx_seq_one_letter_code
_entity_poly.pdbx_strand_id
1 'polypeptide(L)'
;MGNLNVFKKENKGLKITLIVLRNICLAALITLVAAFALGYKFLTVLTGSMTPTMPKNTVVVVKHIPIQDVQVGDVITYQTNSKANVTHRVVEIKGKGDNIALVTRGDAADGNDQNVTVENPKNTAQNKFVGVVVYYVKDLGVALQIIKENIIIIVVCVALGLFIVIYS
;
A
#
# COMPACT_ATOMS: atom_id res chain seq x y z
N MET A 1 -59.06 21.01 12.13
CA MET A 1 -58.17 20.44 11.13
C MET A 1 -56.90 21.28 11.09
N GLY A 2 -55.92 20.92 11.86
CA GLY A 2 -54.65 21.66 12.01
C GLY A 2 -53.63 21.15 10.99
N ASN A 3 -52.99 22.11 10.30
CA ASN A 3 -51.99 21.89 9.28
C ASN A 3 -50.74 21.19 9.84
N LEU A 4 -50.49 19.94 9.43
CA LEU A 4 -49.29 19.14 9.67
C LEU A 4 -48.16 19.43 8.63
N ASN A 5 -47.97 20.67 8.21
CA ASN A 5 -46.97 21.05 7.19
C ASN A 5 -45.74 21.78 7.76
N VAL A 6 -45.32 21.48 9.01
CA VAL A 6 -44.24 22.25 9.65
C VAL A 6 -42.85 21.57 9.56
N PHE A 7 -42.68 20.33 9.08
CA PHE A 7 -41.42 19.61 9.14
C PHE A 7 -40.89 19.15 7.79
N LYS A 8 -40.63 20.05 6.86
CA LYS A 8 -39.68 19.74 5.77
C LYS A 8 -38.92 20.98 5.30
N LYS A 9 -38.19 21.63 6.22
CA LYS A 9 -37.13 22.53 5.81
C LYS A 9 -35.93 21.65 5.43
N GLU A 10 -35.93 21.14 4.19
CA GLU A 10 -34.78 20.41 3.65
C GLU A 10 -33.55 21.30 3.77
N ASN A 11 -32.58 20.86 4.58
CA ASN A 11 -31.29 21.53 4.72
C ASN A 11 -30.50 21.37 3.42
N LYS A 12 -30.76 22.25 2.44
CA LYS A 12 -30.05 22.26 1.13
C LYS A 12 -28.52 22.23 1.32
N GLY A 13 -28.02 22.91 2.36
CA GLY A 13 -26.58 22.84 2.70
C GLY A 13 -26.10 21.45 3.03
N LEU A 14 -26.82 20.70 3.86
CA LEU A 14 -26.49 19.34 4.23
C LEU A 14 -26.47 18.42 3.00
N LYS A 15 -27.47 18.51 2.11
CA LYS A 15 -27.52 17.73 0.86
C LYS A 15 -26.32 18.02 -0.03
N ILE A 16 -25.93 19.28 -0.21
CA ILE A 16 -24.77 19.68 -1.00
C ILE A 16 -23.49 19.09 -0.39
N THR A 17 -23.31 19.20 0.93
CA THR A 17 -22.15 18.65 1.64
C THR A 17 -22.05 17.13 1.45
N LEU A 18 -23.16 16.40 1.58
CA LEU A 18 -23.20 14.95 1.37
C LEU A 18 -22.86 14.55 -0.08
N ILE A 19 -23.36 15.30 -1.07
CA ILE A 19 -23.05 15.07 -2.49
C ILE A 19 -21.55 15.30 -2.74
N VAL A 20 -20.97 16.37 -2.22
CA VAL A 20 -19.54 16.68 -2.36
C VAL A 20 -18.71 15.58 -1.71
N LEU A 21 -19.03 15.18 -0.47
CA LEU A 21 -18.33 14.12 0.24
C LEU A 21 -18.39 12.78 -0.52
N ARG A 22 -19.56 12.41 -1.01
CA ARG A 22 -19.75 11.22 -1.86
C ARG A 22 -18.85 11.26 -3.09
N ASN A 23 -18.82 12.39 -3.81
CA ASN A 23 -18.00 12.50 -5.03
C ASN A 23 -16.51 12.44 -4.73
N ILE A 24 -16.04 13.00 -3.60
CA ILE A 24 -14.65 12.86 -3.14
C ILE A 24 -14.34 11.39 -2.84
N CYS A 25 -15.21 10.69 -2.12
CA CYS A 25 -15.01 9.27 -1.82
C CYS A 25 -14.98 8.41 -3.10
N LEU A 26 -15.87 8.67 -4.06
CA LEU A 26 -15.88 7.97 -5.35
C LEU A 26 -14.58 8.23 -6.15
N ALA A 27 -14.12 9.47 -6.22
CA ALA A 27 -12.87 9.82 -6.89
C ALA A 27 -11.67 9.12 -6.22
N ALA A 28 -11.60 9.11 -4.89
CA ALA A 28 -10.56 8.41 -4.14
C ALA A 28 -10.59 6.89 -4.41
N LEU A 29 -11.77 6.28 -4.44
CA LEU A 29 -11.93 4.85 -4.75
C LEU A 29 -11.45 4.53 -6.18
N ILE A 30 -11.86 5.32 -7.16
CA ILE A 30 -11.44 5.15 -8.57
C ILE A 30 -9.92 5.28 -8.69
N THR A 31 -9.30 6.26 -8.01
CA THR A 31 -7.85 6.45 -7.99
C THR A 31 -7.14 5.24 -7.37
N LEU A 32 -7.66 4.71 -6.28
CA LEU A 32 -7.10 3.52 -5.63
C LEU A 32 -7.17 2.29 -6.53
N VAL A 33 -8.32 2.04 -7.16
CA VAL A 33 -8.51 0.92 -8.11
C VAL A 33 -7.56 1.06 -9.30
N ALA A 34 -7.44 2.27 -9.86
CA ALA A 34 -6.50 2.56 -10.94
C ALA A 34 -5.04 2.29 -10.52
N ALA A 35 -4.64 2.69 -9.31
CA ALA A 35 -3.31 2.41 -8.79
C ALA A 35 -3.02 0.89 -8.73
N PHE A 36 -3.96 0.08 -8.22
CA PHE A 36 -3.82 -1.37 -8.22
C PHE A 36 -3.73 -1.94 -9.65
N ALA A 37 -4.54 -1.46 -10.58
CA ALA A 37 -4.52 -1.88 -11.98
C ALA A 37 -3.18 -1.53 -12.67
N LEU A 38 -2.53 -0.44 -12.25
CA LEU A 38 -1.20 -0.02 -12.72
C LEU A 38 -0.04 -0.76 -12.02
N GLY A 39 -0.33 -1.78 -11.20
CA GLY A 39 0.67 -2.62 -10.55
C GLY A 39 1.27 -2.05 -9.26
N TYR A 40 0.65 -1.03 -8.67
CA TYR A 40 1.07 -0.54 -7.35
C TYR A 40 0.57 -1.46 -6.24
N LYS A 41 1.41 -1.66 -5.22
CA LYS A 41 1.08 -2.41 -3.99
C LYS A 41 1.42 -1.57 -2.78
N PHE A 42 0.59 -1.63 -1.75
CA PHE A 42 0.79 -0.97 -0.47
C PHE A 42 1.18 -2.02 0.56
N LEU A 43 2.37 -1.91 1.13
CA LEU A 43 2.91 -2.88 2.08
C LEU A 43 3.39 -2.16 3.34
N THR A 44 3.34 -2.84 4.48
CA THR A 44 3.86 -2.30 5.74
C THR A 44 5.18 -2.96 6.09
N VAL A 45 6.19 -2.15 6.43
CA VAL A 45 7.49 -2.60 6.93
C VAL A 45 7.31 -3.09 8.37
N LEU A 46 7.58 -4.38 8.60
CA LEU A 46 7.34 -5.04 9.89
C LEU A 46 8.60 -5.12 10.76
N THR A 47 9.79 -4.94 10.18
CA THR A 47 11.09 -5.08 10.85
C THR A 47 11.86 -3.77 10.85
N GLY A 48 12.94 -3.70 11.64
CA GLY A 48 13.81 -2.52 11.70
C GLY A 48 14.99 -2.55 10.71
N SER A 49 15.07 -3.54 9.82
CA SER A 49 16.24 -3.71 8.92
C SER A 49 16.50 -2.52 8.00
N MET A 50 15.49 -1.69 7.74
CA MET A 50 15.60 -0.48 6.93
C MET A 50 15.69 0.82 7.76
N THR A 51 15.93 0.71 9.07
CA THR A 51 16.14 1.89 9.94
C THR A 51 17.50 2.53 9.62
N PRO A 52 17.61 3.89 9.60
CA PRO A 52 16.61 4.89 9.92
C PRO A 52 15.73 5.32 8.74
N THR A 53 15.99 4.84 7.52
CA THR A 53 15.29 5.28 6.30
C THR A 53 13.81 4.96 6.35
N MET A 54 13.48 3.70 6.63
CA MET A 54 12.11 3.17 6.73
C MET A 54 11.98 2.34 8.01
N PRO A 55 11.70 2.98 9.16
CA PRO A 55 11.51 2.26 10.42
C PRO A 55 10.28 1.35 10.36
N LYS A 56 10.14 0.48 11.36
CA LYS A 56 8.94 -0.36 11.55
C LYS A 56 7.68 0.51 11.48
N ASN A 57 6.60 -0.05 10.94
CA ASN A 57 5.32 0.61 10.68
C ASN A 57 5.34 1.67 9.56
N THR A 58 6.41 1.76 8.77
CA THR A 58 6.41 2.52 7.53
C THR A 58 5.53 1.81 6.49
N VAL A 59 4.67 2.55 5.81
CA VAL A 59 3.94 2.07 4.64
C VAL A 59 4.75 2.40 3.40
N VAL A 60 5.00 1.41 2.57
CA VAL A 60 5.72 1.55 1.30
C VAL A 60 4.77 1.33 0.13
N VAL A 61 4.90 2.17 -0.88
CA VAL A 61 4.23 2.03 -2.17
C VAL A 61 5.22 1.36 -3.12
N VAL A 62 4.92 0.14 -3.51
CA VAL A 62 5.76 -0.68 -4.38
C VAL A 62 5.16 -0.71 -5.78
N LYS A 63 5.94 -0.36 -6.78
CA LYS A 63 5.57 -0.46 -8.19
C LYS A 63 6.22 -1.67 -8.82
N HIS A 64 5.43 -2.51 -9.48
CA HIS A 64 5.97 -3.61 -10.26
C HIS A 64 6.63 -3.09 -11.54
N ILE A 65 7.92 -3.36 -11.71
CA ILE A 65 8.69 -3.08 -12.92
C ILE A 65 9.47 -4.33 -13.31
N PRO A 66 9.97 -4.43 -14.55
CA PRO A 66 10.92 -5.48 -14.91
C PRO A 66 12.16 -5.45 -14.03
N ILE A 67 12.66 -6.61 -13.59
CA ILE A 67 13.84 -6.69 -12.71
C ILE A 67 15.09 -6.11 -13.39
N GLN A 68 15.13 -6.08 -14.71
CA GLN A 68 16.21 -5.51 -15.52
C GLN A 68 16.30 -3.98 -15.42
N ASP A 69 15.22 -3.31 -15.05
CA ASP A 69 15.15 -1.85 -14.93
C ASP A 69 15.57 -1.35 -13.55
N VAL A 70 15.83 -2.27 -12.62
CA VAL A 70 16.29 -1.96 -11.25
C VAL A 70 17.73 -1.49 -11.28
N GLN A 71 18.04 -0.47 -10.46
CA GLN A 71 19.37 0.12 -10.33
C GLN A 71 19.96 -0.11 -8.94
N VAL A 72 21.29 -0.04 -8.84
CA VAL A 72 21.98 -0.02 -7.54
C VAL A 72 21.56 1.23 -6.78
N GLY A 73 21.18 1.07 -5.51
CA GLY A 73 20.63 2.12 -4.66
C GLY A 73 19.10 2.07 -4.54
N ASP A 74 18.39 1.44 -5.47
CA ASP A 74 16.95 1.26 -5.37
C ASP A 74 16.58 0.45 -4.12
N VAL A 75 15.46 0.81 -3.51
CA VAL A 75 14.85 -0.02 -2.47
C VAL A 75 13.82 -0.91 -3.11
N ILE A 76 13.99 -2.21 -2.98
CA ILE A 76 13.09 -3.21 -3.55
C ILE A 76 12.35 -3.99 -2.48
N THR A 77 11.18 -4.50 -2.83
CA THR A 77 10.48 -5.53 -2.05
C THR A 77 10.54 -6.85 -2.79
N TYR A 78 10.84 -7.90 -2.06
CA TYR A 78 10.82 -9.28 -2.54
C TYR A 78 10.10 -10.18 -1.54
N GLN A 79 9.57 -11.30 -2.02
CA GLN A 79 8.90 -12.30 -1.21
C GLN A 79 9.82 -13.48 -1.01
N THR A 80 10.01 -13.87 0.25
CA THR A 80 10.81 -15.06 0.63
C THR A 80 10.02 -16.36 0.43
N ASN A 81 10.67 -17.50 0.54
CA ASN A 81 10.02 -18.83 0.51
C ASN A 81 8.93 -18.99 1.58
N SER A 82 9.09 -18.33 2.73
CA SER A 82 8.07 -18.29 3.79
C SER A 82 6.88 -17.37 3.47
N LYS A 83 6.81 -16.83 2.24
CA LYS A 83 5.83 -15.84 1.77
C LYS A 83 5.86 -14.51 2.53
N ALA A 84 6.90 -14.24 3.30
CA ALA A 84 7.10 -12.94 3.94
C ALA A 84 7.63 -11.93 2.91
N ASN A 85 7.08 -10.70 2.93
CA ASN A 85 7.62 -9.60 2.15
C ASN A 85 8.75 -8.93 2.92
N VAL A 86 9.90 -8.81 2.28
CA VAL A 86 11.10 -8.15 2.81
C VAL A 86 11.42 -6.96 1.91
N THR A 87 11.79 -5.84 2.52
CA THR A 87 12.16 -4.61 1.80
C THR A 87 13.61 -4.27 2.15
N HIS A 88 14.48 -4.23 1.13
CA HIS A 88 15.92 -3.95 1.29
C HIS A 88 16.43 -3.08 0.14
N ARG A 89 17.60 -2.50 0.31
CA ARG A 89 18.30 -1.71 -0.72
C ARG A 89 19.17 -2.59 -1.58
N VAL A 90 19.15 -2.37 -2.89
CA VAL A 90 20.04 -3.01 -3.85
C VAL A 90 21.44 -2.43 -3.70
N VAL A 91 22.41 -3.27 -3.37
CA VAL A 91 23.82 -2.88 -3.19
C VAL A 91 24.71 -3.35 -4.34
N GLU A 92 24.29 -4.39 -5.07
CA GLU A 92 25.02 -4.92 -6.22
C GLU A 92 24.06 -5.59 -7.20
N ILE A 93 24.34 -5.53 -8.49
CA ILE A 93 23.61 -6.24 -9.55
C ILE A 93 24.59 -7.19 -10.23
N LYS A 94 24.24 -8.49 -10.27
CA LYS A 94 25.02 -9.54 -10.93
C LYS A 94 24.29 -10.06 -12.15
N GLY A 95 25.03 -10.46 -13.17
CA GLY A 95 24.48 -11.01 -14.40
C GLY A 95 23.81 -9.97 -15.30
N LYS A 96 23.13 -10.45 -16.33
CA LYS A 96 22.36 -9.62 -17.29
C LYS A 96 21.19 -10.42 -17.84
N GLY A 97 20.16 -9.71 -18.32
CA GLY A 97 18.98 -10.32 -18.95
C GLY A 97 18.26 -11.30 -18.00
N ASP A 98 18.01 -12.51 -18.44
CA ASP A 98 17.31 -13.51 -17.63
C ASP A 98 18.14 -14.07 -16.46
N ASN A 99 19.45 -13.89 -16.46
CA ASN A 99 20.36 -14.32 -15.38
C ASN A 99 20.68 -13.19 -14.39
N ILE A 100 19.89 -12.12 -14.37
CA ILE A 100 20.08 -11.01 -13.45
C ILE A 100 19.77 -11.44 -12.01
N ALA A 101 20.63 -11.04 -11.08
CA ALA A 101 20.47 -11.25 -9.65
C ALA A 101 20.79 -9.95 -8.89
N LEU A 102 19.88 -9.53 -8.01
CA LEU A 102 20.03 -8.34 -7.19
C LEU A 102 20.55 -8.74 -5.82
N VAL A 103 21.68 -8.21 -5.42
CA VAL A 103 22.19 -8.36 -4.05
C VAL A 103 21.65 -7.21 -3.22
N THR A 104 20.93 -7.53 -2.14
CA THR A 104 20.24 -6.55 -1.31
C THR A 104 20.72 -6.60 0.13
N ARG A 105 20.65 -5.45 0.80
CA ARG A 105 20.98 -5.30 2.23
C ARG A 105 20.03 -4.29 2.87
N GLY A 106 19.73 -4.49 4.16
CA GLY A 106 19.02 -3.50 4.97
C GLY A 106 19.87 -2.25 5.23
N ASP A 107 19.22 -1.12 5.51
CA ASP A 107 19.89 0.15 5.84
C ASP A 107 20.34 0.24 7.31
N ALA A 108 19.92 -0.72 8.17
CA ALA A 108 20.30 -0.74 9.58
C ALA A 108 21.82 -0.89 9.76
N ALA A 109 22.38 -0.06 10.65
CA ALA A 109 23.83 0.04 10.83
C ALA A 109 24.47 -1.16 11.54
N ASP A 110 23.69 -2.08 12.08
CA ASP A 110 24.13 -3.12 13.02
C ASP A 110 24.97 -4.24 12.38
N GLY A 111 25.28 -4.14 11.07
CA GLY A 111 26.18 -5.05 10.39
C GLY A 111 25.72 -6.53 10.26
N ASN A 112 24.62 -6.88 10.91
CA ASN A 112 24.07 -8.24 10.95
C ASN A 112 23.19 -8.62 9.74
N ASP A 113 22.82 -7.65 8.91
CA ASP A 113 22.06 -7.94 7.70
C ASP A 113 22.98 -8.57 6.64
N GLN A 114 22.86 -9.88 6.49
CA GLN A 114 23.52 -10.60 5.43
C GLN A 114 22.98 -10.14 4.07
N ASN A 115 23.85 -10.05 3.09
CA ASN A 115 23.44 -9.80 1.71
C ASN A 115 22.50 -10.92 1.24
N VAL A 116 21.30 -10.54 0.79
CA VAL A 116 20.29 -11.47 0.27
C VAL A 116 20.24 -11.32 -1.24
N THR A 117 20.33 -12.43 -1.95
CA THR A 117 20.22 -12.45 -3.42
C THR A 117 18.76 -12.65 -3.83
N VAL A 118 18.29 -11.78 -4.68
CA VAL A 118 16.95 -11.84 -5.31
C VAL A 118 17.15 -12.06 -6.80
N GLU A 119 16.72 -13.21 -7.31
CA GLU A 119 16.88 -13.58 -8.69
C GLU A 119 15.66 -13.26 -9.55
N ASN A 120 15.83 -13.34 -10.87
CA ASN A 120 14.72 -13.22 -11.80
C ASN A 120 13.64 -14.28 -11.49
N PRO A 121 12.35 -13.88 -11.38
CA PRO A 121 11.25 -14.82 -11.06
C PRO A 121 11.06 -15.95 -12.07
N LYS A 122 11.66 -15.87 -13.26
CA LYS A 122 11.65 -16.97 -14.24
C LYS A 122 12.54 -18.15 -13.83
N ASN A 123 13.54 -17.91 -12.98
CA ASN A 123 14.36 -18.96 -12.40
C ASN A 123 13.66 -19.49 -11.14
N THR A 124 13.96 -20.70 -10.72
CA THR A 124 13.45 -21.34 -9.48
C THR A 124 13.98 -20.62 -8.23
N ALA A 125 13.81 -19.31 -8.17
CA ALA A 125 14.41 -18.44 -7.18
C ALA A 125 13.78 -18.61 -5.79
N GLN A 126 14.61 -18.67 -4.78
CA GLN A 126 14.19 -18.71 -3.39
C GLN A 126 13.48 -17.42 -2.96
N ASN A 127 13.83 -16.28 -3.60
CA ASN A 127 13.29 -14.96 -3.28
C ASN A 127 12.67 -14.33 -4.54
N LYS A 128 11.37 -14.16 -4.53
CA LYS A 128 10.62 -13.63 -5.67
C LYS A 128 10.57 -12.10 -5.66
N PHE A 129 11.10 -11.44 -6.67
CA PHE A 129 10.99 -10.00 -6.85
C PHE A 129 9.53 -9.55 -6.94
N VAL A 130 9.16 -8.53 -6.18
CA VAL A 130 7.81 -7.95 -6.15
C VAL A 130 7.77 -6.60 -6.86
N GLY A 131 8.77 -5.74 -6.64
CA GLY A 131 8.86 -4.42 -7.26
C GLY A 131 9.77 -3.46 -6.50
N VAL A 132 9.84 -2.23 -6.99
CA VAL A 132 10.63 -1.13 -6.44
C VAL A 132 9.74 -0.23 -5.57
N VAL A 133 10.26 0.22 -4.43
CA VAL A 133 9.60 1.21 -3.57
C VAL A 133 9.73 2.58 -4.23
N VAL A 134 8.61 3.16 -4.63
CA VAL A 134 8.55 4.47 -5.28
C VAL A 134 8.18 5.59 -4.30
N TYR A 135 7.53 5.25 -3.19
CA TYR A 135 7.16 6.18 -2.14
C TYR A 135 7.00 5.47 -0.80
N TYR A 136 7.15 6.20 0.31
CA TYR A 136 6.90 5.65 1.64
C TYR A 136 6.41 6.72 2.62
N VAL A 137 5.61 6.29 3.60
CA VAL A 137 5.10 7.13 4.69
C VAL A 137 5.41 6.46 6.01
N LYS A 138 6.21 7.12 6.85
CA LYS A 138 6.56 6.61 8.18
C LYS A 138 5.32 6.59 9.08
N ASP A 139 5.27 5.64 10.02
CA ASP A 139 4.28 5.53 11.10
C ASP A 139 2.80 5.32 10.67
N LEU A 140 2.53 5.26 9.36
CA LEU A 140 1.16 5.03 8.86
C LEU A 140 0.70 3.56 8.99
N GLY A 141 1.63 2.63 9.17
CA GLY A 141 1.33 1.19 9.22
C GLY A 141 0.39 0.78 10.36
N VAL A 142 0.48 1.47 11.51
CA VAL A 142 -0.43 1.21 12.65
C VAL A 142 -1.87 1.54 12.27
N ALA A 143 -2.09 2.69 11.63
CA ALA A 143 -3.43 3.07 11.16
C ALA A 143 -3.99 2.08 10.14
N LEU A 144 -3.17 1.63 9.18
CA LEU A 144 -3.57 0.62 8.21
C LEU A 144 -3.86 -0.73 8.85
N GLN A 145 -3.14 -1.13 9.89
CA GLN A 145 -3.41 -2.36 10.62
C GLN A 145 -4.78 -2.29 11.32
N ILE A 146 -5.08 -1.20 12.01
CA ILE A 146 -6.37 -0.98 12.65
C ILE A 146 -7.51 -1.04 11.62
N ILE A 147 -7.34 -0.38 10.46
CA ILE A 147 -8.32 -0.41 9.38
C ILE A 147 -8.52 -1.85 8.87
N LYS A 148 -7.43 -2.58 8.65
CA LYS A 148 -7.48 -3.96 8.15
C LYS A 148 -8.19 -4.90 9.11
N GLU A 149 -7.94 -4.78 10.41
CA GLU A 149 -8.56 -5.60 11.45
C GLU A 149 -10.06 -5.31 11.60
N ASN A 150 -10.48 -4.07 11.33
CA ASN A 150 -11.87 -3.62 11.47
C ASN A 150 -12.59 -3.43 10.13
N ILE A 151 -12.04 -3.93 9.02
CA ILE A 151 -12.55 -3.65 7.66
C ILE A 151 -14.01 -4.03 7.49
N ILE A 152 -14.47 -5.13 8.09
CA ILE A 152 -15.87 -5.59 8.00
C ILE A 152 -16.80 -4.57 8.67
N ILE A 153 -16.43 -4.10 9.86
CA ILE A 153 -17.22 -3.11 10.62
C ILE A 153 -17.29 -1.80 9.83
N ILE A 154 -16.17 -1.36 9.28
CA ILE A 154 -16.08 -0.13 8.47
C ILE A 154 -16.99 -0.24 7.23
N VAL A 155 -16.94 -1.36 6.52
CA VAL A 155 -17.77 -1.59 5.32
C VAL A 155 -19.24 -1.60 5.67
N VAL A 156 -19.64 -2.27 6.76
CA VAL A 156 -21.04 -2.29 7.23
C VAL A 156 -21.51 -0.89 7.62
N CYS A 157 -20.72 -0.13 8.37
CA CYS A 157 -21.06 1.24 8.75
C CYS A 157 -21.21 2.17 7.55
N VAL A 158 -20.32 2.06 6.55
CA VAL A 158 -20.39 2.83 5.31
C VAL A 158 -21.63 2.44 4.50
N ALA A 159 -21.94 1.15 4.38
CA ALA A 159 -23.12 0.66 3.67
C ALA A 159 -24.42 1.15 4.32
N LEU A 160 -24.52 1.06 5.66
CA LEU A 160 -25.66 1.58 6.41
C LEU A 160 -25.81 3.09 6.27
N GLY A 161 -24.69 3.84 6.33
CA GLY A 161 -24.70 5.27 6.12
C GLY A 161 -25.18 5.66 4.72
N LEU A 162 -24.73 4.98 3.68
CA LEU A 162 -25.17 5.16 2.30
C LEU A 162 -26.66 4.79 2.14
N PHE A 163 -27.11 3.71 2.76
CA PHE A 163 -28.52 3.30 2.75
C PHE A 163 -29.42 4.40 3.35
N ILE A 164 -29.07 4.94 4.52
CA ILE A 164 -29.80 6.02 5.16
C ILE A 164 -29.86 7.27 4.25
N VAL A 165 -28.74 7.63 3.61
CA VAL A 165 -28.67 8.80 2.71
C VAL A 165 -29.50 8.62 1.43
N ILE A 166 -29.63 7.38 0.93
CA ILE A 166 -30.41 7.08 -0.29
C ILE A 166 -31.91 7.12 0.01
N TYR A 167 -32.32 6.65 1.19
CA TYR A 167 -33.75 6.54 1.57
C TYR A 167 -34.29 7.71 2.43
N SER A 168 -33.45 8.67 2.77
CA SER A 168 -33.84 9.93 3.46
C SER A 168 -34.12 11.05 2.46
#